data_96c487d820b3744eae520eb3351583fe
#
_entry.id   96c487d820b3744eae520eb3351583fe
#
_cell.length_a   1.000
_cell.length_b   1.000
_cell.length_c   1.000
_cell.angle_alpha   90.00
_cell.angle_beta   90.00
_cell.angle_gamma   90.00
#
_symmetry.space_group_name_H-M   'P 1'
#
loop_
_entity.id
_entity.type
_entity.pdbx_description
1 polymer ?
#
loop_
_entity_poly.entity_id
_entity_poly.type
_entity_poly.pdbx_seq_one_letter_code
_entity_poly.pdbx_strand_id
1 'polypeptide(L)'
;LMIGAAGVGKTAHFLYPNIEYACACGMSLLTTDTKGDLYRNYAGIAKKYYGYHTAVIDLRNPTRSDGDNMLHLVNKYMDEYLADHTNLSAKAKAEKYAKITAKTIISSGGTDSSSYGQNAFFYDAAEGVLTAAILLIAEFCPDGKRHIISVFKLIQDLLAPSKVKGKNQFQLLLAKLPDTH
;
A
#
# COMPACT_ATOMS: atom_id res chain seq x y z
N LEU A 1 -15.70 22.32 -5.09
CA LEU A 1 -14.43 23.04 -5.17
C LEU A 1 -14.57 24.39 -4.48
N MET A 2 -13.67 24.70 -3.53
CA MET A 2 -13.64 26.00 -2.82
C MET A 2 -12.36 26.75 -3.21
N ILE A 3 -12.50 27.93 -3.77
CA ILE A 3 -11.39 28.76 -4.21
C ILE A 3 -11.41 30.08 -3.45
N GLY A 4 -10.28 30.54 -2.98
CA GLY A 4 -10.16 31.82 -2.26
C GLY A 4 -8.67 32.14 -1.94
N ALA A 5 -8.34 33.41 -1.82
CA ALA A 5 -7.00 33.88 -1.48
C ALA A 5 -6.52 33.33 -0.13
N ALA A 6 -5.22 33.46 0.14
CA ALA A 6 -4.68 33.13 1.46
C ALA A 6 -5.27 34.06 2.52
N GLY A 7 -5.54 33.57 3.72
CA GLY A 7 -6.04 34.37 4.83
C GLY A 7 -7.55 34.63 4.87
N VAL A 8 -8.33 34.26 3.86
CA VAL A 8 -9.81 34.48 3.84
C VAL A 8 -10.60 33.53 4.74
N GLY A 9 -9.94 32.77 5.60
CA GLY A 9 -10.61 31.91 6.58
C GLY A 9 -11.17 30.60 6.04
N LYS A 10 -10.73 30.10 4.87
CA LYS A 10 -11.19 28.82 4.32
C LYS A 10 -11.16 27.66 5.31
N THR A 11 -10.08 27.55 6.05
CA THR A 11 -9.92 26.49 7.05
C THR A 11 -10.90 26.67 8.20
N ALA A 12 -11.01 27.88 8.76
CA ALA A 12 -11.84 28.16 9.94
C ALA A 12 -13.35 28.10 9.62
N HIS A 13 -13.78 28.65 8.49
CA HIS A 13 -15.20 28.80 8.17
C HIS A 13 -15.78 27.67 7.34
N PHE A 14 -14.94 26.86 6.70
CA PHE A 14 -15.41 25.76 5.87
C PHE A 14 -14.87 24.41 6.33
N LEU A 15 -13.56 24.25 6.42
CA LEU A 15 -12.98 22.93 6.67
C LEU A 15 -13.29 22.41 8.08
N TYR A 16 -13.10 23.24 9.11
CA TYR A 16 -13.39 22.84 10.49
C TYR A 16 -14.86 22.49 10.71
N PRO A 17 -15.85 23.29 10.30
CA PRO A 17 -17.25 22.92 10.45
C PRO A 17 -17.62 21.63 9.69
N ASN A 18 -17.02 21.37 8.52
CA ASN A 18 -17.28 20.15 7.78
C ASN A 18 -16.66 18.90 8.44
N ILE A 19 -15.48 19.03 9.07
CA ILE A 19 -14.90 17.94 9.85
C ILE A 19 -15.77 17.65 11.07
N GLU A 20 -16.22 18.68 11.79
CA GLU A 20 -17.12 18.54 12.94
C GLU A 20 -18.42 17.86 12.54
N TYR A 21 -19.04 18.31 11.46
CA TYR A 21 -20.24 17.68 10.90
C TYR A 21 -20.02 16.23 10.52
N ALA A 22 -18.92 15.92 9.84
CA ALA A 22 -18.58 14.54 9.47
C ALA A 22 -18.40 13.65 10.71
N CYS A 23 -17.74 14.16 11.75
CA CYS A 23 -17.59 13.46 13.02
C CYS A 23 -18.95 13.22 13.70
N ALA A 24 -19.80 14.23 13.75
CA ALA A 24 -21.14 14.12 14.34
C ALA A 24 -22.04 13.12 13.59
N CYS A 25 -21.87 13.01 12.28
CA CYS A 25 -22.60 12.05 11.43
C CYS A 25 -21.98 10.64 11.39
N GLY A 26 -20.89 10.37 12.11
CA GLY A 26 -20.22 9.07 12.07
C GLY A 26 -19.53 8.74 10.73
N MET A 27 -19.17 9.74 9.93
CA MET A 27 -18.56 9.56 8.62
C MET A 27 -17.05 9.35 8.73
N SER A 28 -16.51 8.31 8.11
CA SER A 28 -15.05 8.19 7.94
C SER A 28 -14.53 9.31 7.04
N LEU A 29 -13.39 9.89 7.40
CA LEU A 29 -12.79 10.98 6.63
C LEU A 29 -11.29 10.81 6.44
N LEU A 30 -10.81 11.25 5.29
CA LEU A 30 -9.40 11.36 4.94
C LEU A 30 -9.13 12.82 4.56
N THR A 31 -8.08 13.39 5.12
CA THR A 31 -7.70 14.78 4.82
C THR A 31 -6.19 14.94 4.72
N THR A 32 -5.76 15.90 3.92
CA THR A 32 -4.36 16.32 3.86
C THR A 32 -4.15 17.55 4.74
N ASP A 33 -3.10 17.54 5.55
CA ASP A 33 -2.78 18.61 6.50
C ASP A 33 -1.34 19.08 6.31
N THR A 34 -1.15 20.10 5.50
CA THR A 34 0.19 20.62 5.18
C THR A 34 0.88 21.34 6.35
N LYS A 35 0.13 21.78 7.36
CA LYS A 35 0.62 22.56 8.52
C LYS A 35 0.54 21.81 9.85
N GLY A 36 -0.18 20.68 9.89
CA GLY A 36 -0.46 19.94 11.11
C GLY A 36 -1.56 20.60 12.00
N ASP A 37 -2.25 21.61 11.48
CA ASP A 37 -3.27 22.36 12.27
C ASP A 37 -4.53 21.54 12.44
N LEU A 38 -4.95 20.78 11.44
CA LEU A 38 -6.13 19.92 11.52
C LEU A 38 -5.94 18.83 12.57
N TYR A 39 -4.81 18.15 12.52
CA TYR A 39 -4.48 17.12 13.50
C TYR A 39 -4.46 17.68 14.92
N ARG A 40 -3.73 18.78 15.15
CA ARG A 40 -3.63 19.41 16.48
C ARG A 40 -4.97 19.84 17.05
N ASN A 41 -5.85 20.39 16.20
CA ASN A 41 -7.11 20.96 16.65
C ASN A 41 -8.24 19.94 16.74
N TYR A 42 -8.27 18.93 15.87
CA TYR A 42 -9.43 18.04 15.74
C TYR A 42 -9.19 16.57 16.09
N ALA A 43 -7.98 16.05 15.99
CA ALA A 43 -7.73 14.61 16.27
C ALA A 43 -8.12 14.23 17.70
N GLY A 44 -7.80 15.10 18.68
CA GLY A 44 -8.19 14.90 20.08
C GLY A 44 -9.70 14.96 20.30
N ILE A 45 -10.40 15.87 19.62
CA ILE A 45 -11.84 16.01 19.66
C ILE A 45 -12.51 14.78 19.06
N ALA A 46 -12.13 14.39 17.85
CA ALA A 46 -12.65 13.23 17.16
C ALA A 46 -12.49 11.94 18.01
N LYS A 47 -11.32 11.75 18.61
CA LYS A 47 -11.06 10.59 19.47
C LYS A 47 -11.86 10.63 20.76
N LYS A 48 -11.86 11.76 21.47
CA LYS A 48 -12.43 11.86 22.83
C LYS A 48 -13.95 11.93 22.85
N TYR A 49 -14.54 12.70 21.94
CA TYR A 49 -15.98 12.98 21.97
C TYR A 49 -16.79 12.13 20.98
N TYR A 50 -16.17 11.70 19.89
CA TYR A 50 -16.85 10.93 18.84
C TYR A 50 -16.36 9.47 18.72
N GLY A 51 -15.34 9.06 19.50
CA GLY A 51 -14.86 7.68 19.53
C GLY A 51 -14.09 7.25 18.28
N TYR A 52 -13.57 8.20 17.48
CA TYR A 52 -12.83 7.88 16.25
C TYR A 52 -11.46 7.28 16.54
N HIS A 53 -11.06 6.32 15.70
CA HIS A 53 -9.67 5.97 15.54
C HIS A 53 -9.02 6.98 14.57
N THR A 54 -8.00 7.68 15.05
CA THR A 54 -7.26 8.65 14.24
C THR A 54 -5.88 8.12 13.93
N ALA A 55 -5.49 8.12 12.65
CA ALA A 55 -4.16 7.76 12.20
C ALA A 55 -3.54 8.91 11.40
N VAL A 56 -2.23 9.10 11.51
CA VAL A 56 -1.49 10.16 10.85
C VAL A 56 -0.28 9.60 10.12
N ILE A 57 -0.20 9.84 8.83
CA ILE A 57 1.00 9.57 8.03
C ILE A 57 1.77 10.90 7.91
N ASP A 58 2.85 11.02 8.68
CA ASP A 58 3.70 12.23 8.68
C ASP A 58 4.97 12.00 7.85
N LEU A 59 4.94 12.47 6.61
CA LEU A 59 6.07 12.36 5.69
C LEU A 59 7.24 13.28 6.04
N ARG A 60 7.04 14.28 6.91
CA ARG A 60 8.11 15.18 7.39
C ARG A 60 8.86 14.58 8.56
N ASN A 61 8.15 13.84 9.40
CA ASN A 61 8.73 13.20 10.57
C ASN A 61 8.32 11.72 10.64
N PRO A 62 8.92 10.85 9.81
CA PRO A 62 8.55 9.44 9.72
C PRO A 62 8.66 8.68 11.05
N THR A 63 9.51 9.16 11.98
CA THR A 63 9.68 8.52 13.29
C THR A 63 8.51 8.76 14.25
N ARG A 64 7.65 9.73 13.94
CA ARG A 64 6.41 10.05 14.68
C ARG A 64 5.15 9.72 13.91
N SER A 65 5.30 9.19 12.72
CA SER A 65 4.19 8.77 11.86
C SER A 65 3.62 7.44 12.34
N ASP A 66 2.33 7.29 12.21
CA ASP A 66 1.73 5.96 12.27
C ASP A 66 2.22 5.13 11.08
N GLY A 67 2.44 3.85 11.31
CA GLY A 67 2.83 2.91 10.26
C GLY A 67 1.63 2.39 9.50
N ASP A 68 1.74 2.30 8.18
CA ASP A 68 0.79 1.60 7.35
C ASP A 68 1.49 0.52 6.54
N ASN A 69 0.94 -0.70 6.58
CA ASN A 69 1.44 -1.79 5.75
C ASN A 69 0.63 -1.86 4.45
N MET A 70 1.21 -1.38 3.36
CA MET A 70 0.59 -1.40 2.03
C MET A 70 0.15 -2.81 1.58
N LEU A 71 0.72 -3.87 2.17
CA LEU A 71 0.37 -5.25 1.88
C LEU A 71 -0.70 -5.81 2.83
N HIS A 72 -1.30 -5.01 3.71
CA HIS A 72 -2.25 -5.48 4.72
C HIS A 72 -3.38 -6.33 4.12
N LEU A 73 -4.03 -5.85 3.05
CA LEU A 73 -5.13 -6.58 2.41
C LEU A 73 -4.64 -7.84 1.69
N VAL A 74 -3.47 -7.80 1.09
CA VAL A 74 -2.85 -8.99 0.47
C VAL A 74 -2.61 -10.05 1.52
N ASN A 75 -1.96 -9.68 2.62
CA ASN A 75 -1.64 -10.58 3.73
C ASN A 75 -2.93 -11.18 4.34
N LYS A 76 -3.93 -10.34 4.63
CA LYS A 76 -5.22 -10.79 5.18
C LYS A 76 -5.85 -11.89 4.33
N TYR A 77 -5.99 -11.66 3.03
CA TYR A 77 -6.63 -12.64 2.15
C TYR A 77 -5.75 -13.84 1.85
N MET A 78 -4.43 -13.69 1.88
CA MET A 78 -3.51 -14.81 1.81
C MET A 78 -3.63 -15.70 3.06
N ASP A 79 -3.72 -15.15 4.25
CA ASP A 79 -3.94 -15.90 5.49
C ASP A 79 -5.27 -16.66 5.47
N GLU A 80 -6.35 -16.05 4.96
CA GLU A 80 -7.64 -16.73 4.76
C GLU A 80 -7.51 -17.92 3.79
N TYR A 81 -6.73 -17.79 2.72
CA TYR A 81 -6.48 -18.88 1.77
C TYR A 81 -5.57 -19.97 2.37
N LEU A 82 -4.52 -19.61 3.10
CA LEU A 82 -3.62 -20.58 3.73
C LEU A 82 -4.30 -21.35 4.86
N ALA A 83 -5.29 -20.76 5.53
CA ALA A 83 -6.12 -21.44 6.53
C ALA A 83 -7.09 -22.44 5.89
N ASP A 84 -7.58 -22.15 4.68
CA ASP A 84 -8.48 -23.02 3.91
C ASP A 84 -8.15 -22.91 2.40
N HIS A 85 -7.37 -23.84 1.90
CA HIS A 85 -6.97 -23.89 0.49
C HIS A 85 -8.12 -24.09 -0.50
N THR A 86 -9.32 -24.43 -0.04
CA THR A 86 -10.53 -24.49 -0.87
C THR A 86 -11.14 -23.12 -1.11
N ASN A 87 -10.77 -22.11 -0.32
CA ASN A 87 -11.24 -20.72 -0.45
C ASN A 87 -10.54 -19.98 -1.59
N LEU A 88 -10.85 -20.37 -2.83
CA LEU A 88 -10.30 -19.71 -4.04
C LEU A 88 -10.71 -18.24 -4.15
N SER A 89 -11.81 -17.83 -3.49
CA SER A 89 -12.22 -16.41 -3.44
C SER A 89 -11.22 -15.57 -2.66
N ALA A 90 -10.67 -16.07 -1.57
CA ALA A 90 -9.62 -15.39 -0.81
C ALA A 90 -8.34 -15.29 -1.63
N LYS A 91 -7.92 -16.38 -2.31
CA LYS A 91 -6.77 -16.35 -3.22
C LYS A 91 -6.91 -15.27 -4.29
N ALA A 92 -8.04 -15.25 -5.00
CA ALA A 92 -8.31 -14.26 -6.04
C ALA A 92 -8.30 -12.81 -5.51
N LYS A 93 -8.76 -12.57 -4.27
CA LYS A 93 -8.68 -11.27 -3.62
C LYS A 93 -7.24 -10.88 -3.29
N ALA A 94 -6.43 -11.80 -2.77
CA ALA A 94 -5.01 -11.57 -2.52
C ALA A 94 -4.28 -11.16 -3.81
N GLU A 95 -4.47 -11.91 -4.90
CA GLU A 95 -3.92 -11.60 -6.22
C GLU A 95 -4.39 -10.23 -6.73
N LYS A 96 -5.68 -9.92 -6.61
CA LYS A 96 -6.24 -8.62 -6.99
C LYS A 96 -5.56 -7.46 -6.27
N TYR A 97 -5.43 -7.55 -4.94
CA TYR A 97 -4.81 -6.47 -4.17
C TYR A 97 -3.30 -6.38 -4.40
N ALA A 98 -2.61 -7.50 -4.61
CA ALA A 98 -1.20 -7.51 -5.01
C ALA A 98 -1.00 -6.77 -6.34
N LYS A 99 -1.86 -7.06 -7.34
CA LYS A 99 -1.83 -6.38 -8.64
C LYS A 99 -2.13 -4.89 -8.54
N ILE A 100 -3.13 -4.49 -7.74
CA ILE A 100 -3.44 -3.07 -7.51
C ILE A 100 -2.24 -2.36 -6.88
N THR A 101 -1.60 -2.94 -5.87
CA THR A 101 -0.43 -2.37 -5.22
C THR A 101 0.74 -2.24 -6.19
N ALA A 102 1.05 -3.29 -6.94
CA ALA A 102 2.12 -3.28 -7.95
C ALA A 102 1.88 -2.20 -9.02
N LYS A 103 0.68 -2.15 -9.57
CA LYS A 103 0.29 -1.15 -10.56
C LYS A 103 0.41 0.27 -10.02
N THR A 104 -0.05 0.51 -8.79
CA THR A 104 0.04 1.83 -8.13
C THR A 104 1.49 2.26 -7.97
N ILE A 105 2.39 1.37 -7.56
CA ILE A 105 3.81 1.68 -7.40
C ILE A 105 4.45 2.03 -8.75
N ILE A 106 4.18 1.24 -9.79
CA ILE A 106 4.77 1.44 -11.12
C ILE A 106 4.22 2.70 -11.79
N SER A 107 2.91 2.97 -11.69
CA SER A 107 2.28 4.15 -12.28
C SER A 107 2.51 5.45 -11.47
N SER A 108 2.97 5.36 -10.22
CA SER A 108 3.27 6.56 -9.39
C SER A 108 4.40 7.42 -9.93
N GLY A 109 5.19 6.92 -10.89
CA GLY A 109 6.23 7.66 -11.60
C GLY A 109 5.74 8.76 -12.56
N GLY A 110 4.42 9.06 -12.58
CA GLY A 110 3.87 10.22 -13.29
C GLY A 110 3.55 9.99 -14.77
N THR A 111 3.59 8.76 -15.24
CA THR A 111 3.17 8.40 -16.60
C THR A 111 1.82 7.72 -16.56
N ASP A 112 0.78 8.35 -17.12
CA ASP A 112 -0.48 7.67 -17.38
C ASP A 112 -0.22 6.45 -18.27
N SER A 113 -0.94 5.35 -18.01
CA SER A 113 -0.82 4.11 -18.81
C SER A 113 -1.02 4.35 -20.32
N SER A 114 -1.70 5.42 -20.71
CA SER A 114 -1.84 5.87 -22.09
C SER A 114 -0.55 6.46 -22.69
N SER A 115 0.45 6.82 -21.88
CA SER A 115 1.71 7.42 -22.32
C SER A 115 2.88 6.46 -22.40
N TYR A 116 2.69 5.18 -22.05
CA TYR A 116 3.77 4.19 -22.10
C TYR A 116 4.27 3.87 -23.51
N GLY A 117 3.45 4.14 -24.55
CA GLY A 117 3.87 3.98 -25.93
C GLY A 117 4.58 2.66 -26.22
N GLN A 118 5.75 2.70 -26.86
CA GLN A 118 6.56 1.54 -27.18
C GLN A 118 7.13 0.80 -25.93
N ASN A 119 7.11 1.44 -24.75
CA ASN A 119 7.61 0.87 -23.51
C ASN A 119 6.55 0.12 -22.69
N ALA A 120 5.30 0.06 -23.14
CA ALA A 120 4.19 -0.59 -22.42
C ALA A 120 4.54 -2.01 -21.95
N PHE A 121 5.19 -2.79 -22.80
CA PHE A 121 5.62 -4.15 -22.49
C PHE A 121 6.52 -4.23 -21.24
N PHE A 122 7.45 -3.29 -21.09
CA PHE A 122 8.37 -3.30 -19.94
C PHE A 122 7.65 -2.94 -18.63
N TYR A 123 6.67 -2.05 -18.70
CA TYR A 123 5.84 -1.69 -17.53
C TYR A 123 4.93 -2.84 -17.11
N ASP A 124 4.32 -3.54 -18.08
CA ASP A 124 3.48 -4.72 -17.81
C ASP A 124 4.31 -5.85 -17.23
N ALA A 125 5.52 -6.10 -17.77
CA ALA A 125 6.43 -7.10 -17.24
C ALA A 125 6.88 -6.77 -15.82
N ALA A 126 7.20 -5.50 -15.53
CA ALA A 126 7.56 -5.04 -14.20
C ALA A 126 6.40 -5.18 -13.19
N GLU A 127 5.14 -4.87 -13.60
CA GLU A 127 3.93 -5.11 -12.80
C GLU A 127 3.78 -6.59 -12.47
N GLY A 128 3.99 -7.47 -13.45
CA GLY A 128 3.93 -8.92 -13.26
C GLY A 128 4.95 -9.42 -12.24
N VAL A 129 6.21 -9.01 -12.39
CA VAL A 129 7.30 -9.40 -11.47
C VAL A 129 7.04 -8.89 -10.05
N LEU A 130 6.61 -7.63 -9.92
CA LEU A 130 6.32 -7.03 -8.61
C LEU A 130 5.12 -7.71 -7.95
N THR A 131 4.08 -8.03 -8.72
CA THR A 131 2.90 -8.77 -8.24
C THR A 131 3.30 -10.15 -7.72
N ALA A 132 4.09 -10.90 -8.47
CA ALA A 132 4.59 -12.21 -8.07
C ALA A 132 5.44 -12.13 -6.79
N ALA A 133 6.34 -11.16 -6.70
CA ALA A 133 7.16 -10.95 -5.52
C ALA A 133 6.33 -10.60 -4.27
N ILE A 134 5.27 -9.78 -4.42
CA ILE A 134 4.33 -9.46 -3.33
C ILE A 134 3.63 -10.73 -2.85
N LEU A 135 3.12 -11.56 -3.75
CA LEU A 135 2.44 -12.81 -3.39
C LEU A 135 3.38 -13.80 -2.69
N LEU A 136 4.62 -13.96 -3.19
CA LEU A 136 5.63 -14.80 -2.54
C LEU A 136 5.93 -14.34 -1.10
N ILE A 137 6.06 -13.04 -0.87
CA ILE A 137 6.28 -12.49 0.47
C ILE A 137 5.04 -12.74 1.36
N ALA A 138 3.84 -12.55 0.83
CA ALA A 138 2.61 -12.77 1.60
C ALA A 138 2.42 -14.25 1.97
N GLU A 139 2.82 -15.19 1.11
CA GLU A 139 2.65 -16.63 1.32
C GLU A 139 3.73 -17.24 2.22
N PHE A 140 5.00 -16.91 1.98
CA PHE A 140 6.13 -17.62 2.59
C PHE A 140 6.83 -16.89 3.74
N CYS A 141 6.61 -15.59 3.92
CA CYS A 141 7.26 -14.85 4.99
C CYS A 141 6.46 -14.86 6.30
N PRO A 142 7.13 -14.85 7.45
CA PRO A 142 6.45 -14.65 8.74
C PRO A 142 5.86 -13.24 8.85
N ASP A 143 4.80 -13.08 9.65
CA ASP A 143 3.98 -11.85 9.75
C ASP A 143 4.80 -10.55 9.89
N GLY A 144 5.79 -10.53 10.76
CA GLY A 144 6.63 -9.35 10.98
C GLY A 144 7.53 -8.95 9.79
N LYS A 145 7.54 -9.74 8.71
CA LYS A 145 8.35 -9.51 7.50
C LYS A 145 7.51 -9.36 6.22
N ARG A 146 6.20 -9.42 6.32
CA ARG A 146 5.27 -9.29 5.19
C ARG A 146 4.97 -7.82 4.88
N HIS A 147 5.96 -7.09 4.37
CA HIS A 147 5.86 -5.66 4.04
C HIS A 147 6.65 -5.31 2.77
N ILE A 148 6.39 -4.16 2.19
CA ILE A 148 6.93 -3.74 0.89
C ILE A 148 8.48 -3.73 0.84
N ILE A 149 9.16 -3.43 1.94
CA ILE A 149 10.63 -3.45 2.00
C ILE A 149 11.16 -4.86 1.76
N SER A 150 10.49 -5.90 2.29
CA SER A 150 10.85 -7.30 2.04
C SER A 150 10.68 -7.69 0.58
N VAL A 151 9.65 -7.14 -0.09
CA VAL A 151 9.43 -7.36 -1.53
C VAL A 151 10.60 -6.80 -2.35
N PHE A 152 10.98 -5.54 -2.11
CA PHE A 152 12.13 -4.95 -2.81
C PHE A 152 13.44 -5.68 -2.52
N LYS A 153 13.64 -6.12 -1.28
CA LYS A 153 14.81 -6.90 -0.90
C LYS A 153 14.84 -8.24 -1.61
N LEU A 154 13.71 -8.93 -1.70
CA LEU A 154 13.58 -10.17 -2.48
C LEU A 154 13.95 -9.94 -3.95
N ILE A 155 13.43 -8.89 -4.59
CA ILE A 155 13.74 -8.58 -6.00
C ILE A 155 15.24 -8.31 -6.17
N GLN A 156 15.87 -7.56 -5.27
CA GLN A 156 17.31 -7.31 -5.31
C GLN A 156 18.11 -8.60 -5.16
N ASP A 157 17.73 -9.48 -4.23
CA ASP A 157 18.39 -10.76 -4.01
C ASP A 157 18.21 -11.72 -5.19
N LEU A 158 17.04 -11.70 -5.85
CA LEU A 158 16.74 -12.51 -7.02
C LEU A 158 17.60 -12.13 -8.24
N LEU A 159 17.94 -10.85 -8.38
CA LEU A 159 18.80 -10.34 -9.46
C LEU A 159 20.29 -10.61 -9.20
N ALA A 160 20.66 -10.96 -7.96
CA ALA A 160 22.04 -11.25 -7.62
C ALA A 160 22.55 -12.55 -8.33
N PRO A 161 23.81 -12.59 -8.77
CA PRO A 161 24.41 -13.80 -9.31
C PRO A 161 24.35 -14.95 -8.29
N SER A 162 23.94 -16.13 -8.71
CA SER A 162 23.97 -17.30 -7.84
C SER A 162 25.38 -17.92 -7.79
N LYS A 163 25.61 -18.77 -6.78
CA LYS A 163 26.85 -19.57 -6.69
C LYS A 163 26.95 -20.63 -7.79
N VAL A 164 25.86 -20.89 -8.52
CA VAL A 164 25.81 -21.85 -9.62
C VAL A 164 26.04 -21.11 -10.93
N LYS A 165 27.11 -21.43 -11.63
CA LYS A 165 27.49 -20.80 -12.91
C LYS A 165 26.34 -20.88 -13.93
N GLY A 166 25.93 -19.70 -14.46
CA GLY A 166 24.86 -19.61 -15.45
C GLY A 166 23.43 -19.61 -14.91
N LYS A 167 23.25 -19.60 -13.58
CA LYS A 167 21.93 -19.45 -12.95
C LYS A 167 21.90 -18.25 -11.99
N ASN A 168 20.78 -17.53 -11.97
CA ASN A 168 20.53 -16.51 -10.96
C ASN A 168 19.78 -17.11 -9.74
N GLN A 169 19.68 -16.35 -8.66
CA GLN A 169 18.98 -16.80 -7.45
C GLN A 169 17.51 -17.11 -7.71
N PHE A 170 16.87 -16.37 -8.62
CA PHE A 170 15.47 -16.59 -9.01
C PHE A 170 15.26 -17.99 -9.61
N GLN A 171 16.12 -18.41 -10.54
CA GLN A 171 16.03 -19.73 -11.16
C GLN A 171 16.22 -20.86 -10.13
N LEU A 172 17.07 -20.64 -9.11
CA LEU A 172 17.25 -21.61 -8.03
C LEU A 172 16.05 -21.69 -7.09
N LEU A 173 15.36 -20.58 -6.86
CA LEU A 173 14.14 -20.56 -6.06
C LEU A 173 12.98 -21.20 -6.79
N LEU A 174 12.77 -20.87 -8.07
CA LEU A 174 11.73 -21.50 -8.89
C LEU A 174 11.88 -23.02 -8.96
N ALA A 175 13.11 -23.52 -9.06
CA ALA A 175 13.38 -24.96 -9.08
C ALA A 175 13.05 -25.69 -7.76
N LYS A 176 12.76 -24.96 -6.68
CA LYS A 176 12.34 -25.53 -5.39
C LYS A 176 10.82 -25.53 -5.20
N LEU A 177 10.09 -24.81 -6.03
CA LEU A 177 8.63 -24.82 -5.97
C LEU A 177 8.08 -26.11 -6.60
N PRO A 178 6.96 -26.64 -6.10
CA PRO A 178 6.28 -27.77 -6.75
C PRO A 178 5.82 -27.38 -8.16
N ASP A 179 5.79 -28.34 -9.08
CA ASP A 179 5.35 -28.11 -10.46
C ASP A 179 3.91 -27.60 -10.59
N THR A 180 3.12 -27.75 -9.52
CA THR A 180 1.71 -27.34 -9.44
C THR A 180 1.50 -26.01 -8.72
N HIS A 181 2.58 -25.33 -8.38
CA HIS A 181 2.49 -24.05 -7.61
C HIS A 181 2.09 -22.88 -8.48
#